data_4254f4eedb3ce982a84e2d3a38fb290c
#
_entry.id   4254f4eedb3ce982a84e2d3a38fb290c
#
_cell.length_a   1.000
_cell.length_b   1.000
_cell.length_c   1.000
_cell.angle_alpha   90.00
_cell.angle_beta   90.00
_cell.angle_gamma   90.00
#
_symmetry.space_group_name_H-M   'P 1'
#
loop_
_entity.id
_entity.type
_entity.pdbx_description
1 polymer ?
#
loop_
_entity_poly.entity_id
_entity_poly.type
_entity_poly.pdbx_seq_one_letter_code
_entity_poly.pdbx_strand_id
1 'polypeptide(L)'
;ERSIEMVVALMAILKAGGAYVPVDPEYPEERQAYMLEDSGVELLLSQSHLKLPLAQGVQRIDLDQADAWLENHAENNPAIELNGENLAYVIYTSGSTGKPKGAGNRHSALSNRLCWMQQAYGLGVGDTVLQKTPFSFDVSVWEFFWPLMSGA
;
A
#
# COMPACT_ATOMS: atom_id res chain seq x y z
N GLU A 1 -8.91 -0.44 6.82
CA GLU A 1 -9.72 -1.67 6.66
C GLU A 1 -9.75 -2.09 5.20
N ARG A 2 -10.11 -3.37 4.97
CA ARG A 2 -10.27 -3.93 3.62
C ARG A 2 -11.44 -3.26 2.92
N SER A 3 -11.18 -2.62 1.77
CA SER A 3 -12.21 -1.92 1.00
C SER A 3 -11.70 -1.63 -0.42
N ILE A 4 -12.58 -1.16 -1.30
CA ILE A 4 -12.20 -0.68 -2.63
C ILE A 4 -11.29 0.54 -2.51
N GLU A 5 -11.59 1.45 -1.58
CA GLU A 5 -10.81 2.66 -1.32
C GLU A 5 -9.37 2.32 -0.92
N MET A 6 -9.16 1.23 -0.17
CA MET A 6 -7.82 0.75 0.17
C MET A 6 -7.03 0.36 -1.09
N VAL A 7 -7.64 -0.37 -2.03
CA VAL A 7 -6.98 -0.76 -3.29
C VAL A 7 -6.68 0.47 -4.15
N VAL A 8 -7.64 1.39 -4.24
CA VAL A 8 -7.45 2.68 -4.93
C VAL A 8 -6.31 3.46 -4.31
N ALA A 9 -6.22 3.52 -2.98
CA ALA A 9 -5.14 4.20 -2.27
C ALA A 9 -3.76 3.58 -2.55
N LEU A 10 -3.64 2.26 -2.52
CA LEU A 10 -2.38 1.57 -2.86
C LEU A 10 -1.92 1.92 -4.29
N MET A 11 -2.84 1.89 -5.25
CA MET A 11 -2.56 2.27 -6.63
C MET A 11 -2.20 3.75 -6.75
N ALA A 12 -2.91 4.63 -6.03
CA ALA A 12 -2.65 6.08 -6.06
C ALA A 12 -1.26 6.41 -5.53
N ILE A 13 -0.84 5.80 -4.40
CA ILE A 13 0.50 5.98 -3.85
C ILE A 13 1.57 5.58 -4.87
N LEU A 14 1.44 4.41 -5.49
CA LEU A 14 2.40 3.94 -6.49
C LEU A 14 2.41 4.83 -7.74
N LYS A 15 1.24 5.26 -8.22
CA LYS A 15 1.12 6.19 -9.36
C LYS A 15 1.69 7.58 -9.06
N ALA A 16 1.65 8.00 -7.82
CA ALA A 16 2.26 9.26 -7.36
C ALA A 16 3.78 9.16 -7.11
N GLY A 17 4.38 7.97 -7.35
CA GLY A 17 5.82 7.74 -7.13
C GLY A 17 6.20 7.48 -5.67
N GLY A 18 5.22 7.32 -4.81
CA GLY A 18 5.42 6.98 -3.40
C GLY A 18 5.58 5.47 -3.17
N ALA A 19 6.05 5.13 -1.97
CA ALA A 19 6.02 3.77 -1.44
C ALA A 19 5.00 3.69 -0.30
N TYR A 20 4.16 2.66 -0.27
CA TYR A 20 3.21 2.53 0.82
C TYR A 20 3.78 1.77 2.01
N VAL A 21 3.35 2.17 3.20
CA VAL A 21 3.64 1.51 4.48
C VAL A 21 2.30 1.07 5.08
N PRO A 22 1.97 -0.24 5.06
CA PRO A 22 0.71 -0.70 5.62
C PRO A 22 0.73 -0.66 7.14
N VAL A 23 -0.20 0.10 7.73
CA VAL A 23 -0.43 0.16 9.17
C VAL A 23 -1.79 -0.45 9.49
N ASP A 24 -1.77 -1.60 10.17
CA ASP A 24 -2.99 -2.30 10.55
C ASP A 24 -3.66 -1.58 11.74
N PRO A 25 -4.93 -1.17 11.63
CA PRO A 25 -5.64 -0.50 12.73
C PRO A 25 -5.84 -1.39 13.96
N GLU A 26 -5.72 -2.71 13.83
CA GLU A 26 -5.79 -3.66 14.95
C GLU A 26 -4.47 -3.81 15.73
N TYR A 27 -3.38 -3.22 15.24
CA TYR A 27 -2.13 -3.23 16.00
C TYR A 27 -2.24 -2.36 17.27
N PRO A 28 -1.51 -2.71 18.35
CA PRO A 28 -1.37 -1.84 19.50
C PRO A 28 -0.93 -0.42 19.09
N GLU A 29 -1.49 0.59 19.76
CA GLU A 29 -1.24 2.01 19.44
C GLU A 29 0.26 2.37 19.45
N GLU A 30 1.02 1.82 20.43
CA GLU A 30 2.48 2.00 20.48
C GLU A 30 3.20 1.47 19.24
N ARG A 31 2.72 0.34 18.67
CA ARG A 31 3.28 -0.23 17.46
C ARG A 31 2.94 0.63 16.24
N GLN A 32 1.72 1.12 16.15
CA GLN A 32 1.29 2.01 15.07
C GLN A 32 2.10 3.31 15.10
N ALA A 33 2.23 3.95 16.28
CA ALA A 33 3.01 5.16 16.46
C ALA A 33 4.48 4.96 16.08
N TYR A 34 5.08 3.87 16.53
CA TYR A 34 6.46 3.52 16.17
C TYR A 34 6.64 3.36 14.66
N MET A 35 5.73 2.64 13.98
CA MET A 35 5.82 2.43 12.53
C MET A 35 5.70 3.73 11.74
N LEU A 36 4.81 4.63 12.15
CA LEU A 36 4.63 5.94 11.52
C LEU A 36 5.85 6.84 11.71
N GLU A 37 6.44 6.83 12.91
CA GLU A 37 7.65 7.60 13.22
C GLU A 37 8.88 7.05 12.50
N ASP A 38 9.14 5.74 12.62
CA ASP A 38 10.33 5.07 12.06
C ASP A 38 10.34 5.09 10.53
N SER A 39 9.16 5.00 9.88
CA SER A 39 9.05 5.07 8.43
C SER A 39 9.18 6.48 7.87
N GLY A 40 9.01 7.52 8.68
CA GLY A 40 9.08 8.91 8.25
C GLY A 40 7.99 9.31 7.26
N VAL A 41 6.81 8.67 7.32
CA VAL A 41 5.71 8.99 6.42
C VAL A 41 5.18 10.40 6.69
N GLU A 42 4.94 11.16 5.62
CA GLU A 42 4.38 12.51 5.68
C GLU A 42 2.86 12.53 5.42
N LEU A 43 2.35 11.47 4.79
CA LEU A 43 0.94 11.36 4.40
C LEU A 43 0.34 10.03 4.88
N LEU A 44 -0.77 10.12 5.61
CA LEU A 44 -1.56 8.99 6.06
C LEU A 44 -2.89 8.96 5.31
N LEU A 45 -3.10 7.93 4.48
CA LEU A 45 -4.41 7.65 3.89
C LEU A 45 -5.20 6.73 4.83
N SER A 46 -6.39 7.14 5.22
CA SER A 46 -7.19 6.48 6.24
C SER A 46 -8.68 6.48 5.90
N GLN A 47 -9.50 6.03 6.82
CA GLN A 47 -10.95 6.15 6.81
C GLN A 47 -11.36 6.92 8.07
N SER A 48 -12.38 7.78 7.99
CA SER A 48 -12.74 8.76 9.02
C SER A 48 -13.04 8.15 10.38
N HIS A 49 -13.61 6.93 10.40
CA HIS A 49 -13.95 6.21 11.63
C HIS A 49 -12.74 5.59 12.36
N LEU A 50 -11.59 5.47 11.68
CA LEU A 50 -10.39 4.89 12.28
C LEU A 50 -9.64 5.90 13.15
N LYS A 51 -9.37 5.51 14.37
CA LYS A 51 -8.54 6.29 15.29
C LYS A 51 -7.11 5.77 15.23
N LEU A 52 -6.24 6.52 14.57
CA LEU A 52 -4.83 6.19 14.46
C LEU A 52 -4.01 7.28 15.16
N PRO A 53 -2.90 6.93 15.82
CA PRO A 53 -1.99 7.93 16.37
C PRO A 53 -1.40 8.74 15.22
N LEU A 54 -1.51 10.06 15.29
CA LEU A 54 -0.88 10.96 14.31
C LEU A 54 0.45 11.43 14.88
N ALA A 55 1.54 11.12 14.19
CA ALA A 55 2.82 11.72 14.47
C ALA A 55 2.81 13.21 14.05
N GLN A 56 3.62 14.03 14.72
CA GLN A 56 3.71 15.45 14.41
C GLN A 56 4.19 15.65 12.95
N GLY A 57 3.44 16.42 12.17
CA GLY A 57 3.77 16.71 10.77
C GLY A 57 3.16 15.76 9.75
N VAL A 58 2.49 14.68 10.17
CA VAL A 58 1.79 13.77 9.25
C VAL A 58 0.45 14.37 8.84
N GLN A 59 0.25 14.56 7.56
CA GLN A 59 -1.03 14.95 6.98
C GLN A 59 -1.93 13.71 6.86
N ARG A 60 -3.18 13.80 7.32
CA ARG A 60 -4.19 12.74 7.16
C ARG A 60 -5.18 13.09 6.07
N ILE A 61 -5.48 12.12 5.20
CA ILE A 61 -6.56 12.16 4.21
C ILE A 61 -7.50 10.98 4.46
N ASP A 62 -8.77 11.27 4.70
CA ASP A 62 -9.81 10.25 4.87
C ASP A 62 -10.46 9.94 3.53
N LEU A 63 -10.27 8.71 3.05
CA LEU A 63 -10.68 8.26 1.71
C LEU A 63 -12.20 8.17 1.55
N ASP A 64 -12.92 7.92 2.63
CA ASP A 64 -14.38 7.88 2.68
C ASP A 64 -15.04 9.27 2.66
N GLN A 65 -14.22 10.32 2.59
CA GLN A 65 -14.64 11.72 2.41
C GLN A 65 -14.09 12.32 1.10
N ALA A 66 -13.91 11.48 0.10
CA ALA A 66 -13.25 11.83 -1.16
C ALA A 66 -13.92 12.98 -1.92
N ASP A 67 -15.24 13.08 -1.89
CA ASP A 67 -16.00 14.15 -2.57
C ASP A 67 -15.58 15.55 -2.12
N ALA A 68 -15.09 15.70 -0.89
CA ALA A 68 -14.70 16.99 -0.35
C ALA A 68 -13.37 17.54 -0.91
N TRP A 69 -12.50 16.67 -1.44
CA TRP A 69 -11.15 17.06 -1.89
C TRP A 69 -10.83 16.67 -3.34
N LEU A 70 -11.65 15.83 -4.01
CA LEU A 70 -11.43 15.41 -5.40
C LEU A 70 -11.86 16.43 -6.45
N GLU A 71 -12.80 17.32 -6.14
CA GLU A 71 -13.53 18.18 -7.12
C GLU A 71 -12.65 19.05 -8.06
N ASN A 72 -11.37 19.23 -7.78
CA ASN A 72 -10.50 20.09 -8.59
C ASN A 72 -9.17 19.41 -8.99
N HIS A 73 -9.10 18.08 -8.91
CA HIS A 73 -7.90 17.35 -9.28
C HIS A 73 -8.00 16.79 -10.70
N ALA A 74 -6.85 16.75 -11.39
CA ALA A 74 -6.76 16.19 -12.72
C ALA A 74 -6.98 14.66 -12.70
N GLU A 75 -7.77 14.16 -13.65
CA GLU A 75 -8.05 12.72 -13.80
C GLU A 75 -6.96 11.98 -14.60
N ASN A 76 -6.00 12.70 -15.14
CA ASN A 76 -4.90 12.14 -15.91
C ASN A 76 -3.89 11.39 -15.02
N ASN A 77 -3.19 10.43 -15.60
CA ASN A 77 -2.05 9.83 -14.94
C ASN A 77 -0.98 10.91 -14.65
N PRO A 78 -0.43 10.96 -13.42
CA PRO A 78 0.66 11.87 -13.12
C PRO A 78 1.88 11.53 -14.00
N ALA A 79 2.51 12.54 -14.58
CA ALA A 79 3.72 12.41 -15.39
C ALA A 79 4.94 12.37 -14.46
N ILE A 80 5.12 11.25 -13.76
CA ILE A 80 6.23 11.05 -12.83
C ILE A 80 7.19 10.03 -13.44
N GLU A 81 8.48 10.36 -13.46
CA GLU A 81 9.52 9.42 -13.82
C GLU A 81 9.76 8.42 -12.68
N LEU A 82 9.24 7.21 -12.84
CA LEU A 82 9.51 6.09 -11.93
C LEU A 82 10.63 5.22 -12.47
N ASN A 83 11.57 4.90 -11.59
CA ASN A 83 12.62 3.94 -11.84
C ASN A 83 12.29 2.63 -11.12
N GLY A 84 12.65 1.49 -11.71
CA GLY A 84 12.47 0.17 -11.09
C GLY A 84 13.19 0.01 -9.74
N GLU A 85 14.19 0.84 -9.46
CA GLU A 85 14.93 0.88 -8.19
C GLU A 85 14.23 1.69 -7.09
N ASN A 86 13.18 2.48 -7.43
CA ASN A 86 12.39 3.15 -6.40
C ASN A 86 11.61 2.13 -5.56
N LEU A 87 11.43 2.45 -4.27
CA LEU A 87 10.61 1.63 -3.37
C LEU A 87 9.15 1.62 -3.82
N ALA A 88 8.53 0.45 -3.81
CA ALA A 88 7.10 0.27 -4.01
C ALA A 88 6.37 0.17 -2.67
N TYR A 89 6.96 -0.51 -1.70
CA TYR A 89 6.38 -0.65 -0.37
C TYR A 89 7.43 -0.98 0.70
N VAL A 90 7.04 -0.73 1.96
CA VAL A 90 7.81 -1.13 3.15
C VAL A 90 6.87 -1.85 4.11
N ILE A 91 7.09 -3.14 4.33
CA ILE A 91 6.30 -3.95 5.27
C ILE A 91 7.12 -4.20 6.54
N TYR A 92 6.50 -3.92 7.70
CA TYR A 92 7.14 -4.12 9.00
C TYR A 92 7.00 -5.57 9.48
N THR A 93 8.13 -6.18 9.77
CA THR A 93 8.23 -7.53 10.32
C THR A 93 8.68 -7.51 11.78
N SER A 94 8.47 -8.60 12.52
CA SER A 94 8.99 -8.74 13.88
C SER A 94 10.52 -8.73 13.87
N GLY A 95 11.11 -7.79 14.59
CA GLY A 95 12.56 -7.72 14.75
C GLY A 95 13.07 -8.63 15.87
N SER A 96 14.26 -9.21 15.71
CA SER A 96 14.94 -10.02 16.74
C SER A 96 15.25 -9.24 18.04
N THR A 97 15.22 -7.91 17.99
CA THR A 97 15.46 -7.01 19.13
C THR A 97 14.17 -6.52 19.80
N GLY A 98 13.02 -7.08 19.43
CA GLY A 98 11.70 -6.69 19.96
C GLY A 98 11.02 -5.53 19.24
N LYS A 99 11.76 -4.68 18.52
CA LYS A 99 11.16 -3.61 17.70
C LYS A 99 10.92 -4.08 16.26
N PRO A 100 9.79 -3.73 15.65
CA PRO A 100 9.52 -4.01 14.24
C PRO A 100 10.60 -3.40 13.33
N LYS A 101 10.89 -4.08 12.20
CA LYS A 101 11.83 -3.60 11.18
C LYS A 101 11.11 -3.48 9.84
N GLY A 102 11.25 -2.35 9.17
CA GLY A 102 10.72 -2.11 7.83
C GLY A 102 11.55 -2.84 6.77
N ALA A 103 10.92 -3.74 6.02
CA ALA A 103 11.50 -4.41 4.86
C ALA A 103 11.00 -3.73 3.57
N GLY A 104 11.90 -2.98 2.92
CA GLY A 104 11.59 -2.26 1.67
C GLY A 104 11.71 -3.16 0.44
N ASN A 105 10.74 -3.06 -0.46
CA ASN A 105 10.75 -3.71 -1.76
C ASN A 105 10.63 -2.69 -2.89
N ARG A 106 11.41 -2.91 -3.95
CA ARG A 106 11.48 -2.04 -5.13
C ARG A 106 10.42 -2.43 -6.16
N HIS A 107 10.09 -1.50 -7.06
CA HIS A 107 9.20 -1.77 -8.19
C HIS A 107 9.71 -2.92 -9.07
N SER A 108 11.03 -3.00 -9.32
CA SER A 108 11.64 -4.10 -10.09
C SER A 108 11.44 -5.46 -9.44
N ALA A 109 11.54 -5.57 -8.11
CA ALA A 109 11.33 -6.81 -7.38
C ALA A 109 9.86 -7.25 -7.43
N LEU A 110 8.93 -6.31 -7.23
CA LEU A 110 7.49 -6.55 -7.38
C LEU A 110 7.15 -7.03 -8.78
N SER A 111 7.60 -6.31 -9.81
CA SER A 111 7.37 -6.67 -11.21
C SER A 111 7.93 -8.05 -11.54
N ASN A 112 9.16 -8.35 -11.13
CA ASN A 112 9.77 -9.66 -11.32
C ASN A 112 8.93 -10.79 -10.69
N ARG A 113 8.42 -10.58 -9.46
CA ARG A 113 7.57 -11.55 -8.77
C ARG A 113 6.26 -11.79 -9.53
N LEU A 114 5.57 -10.72 -9.96
CA LEU A 114 4.30 -10.82 -10.67
C LEU A 114 4.47 -11.46 -12.06
N CYS A 115 5.51 -11.09 -12.80
CA CYS A 115 5.82 -11.70 -14.09
C CYS A 115 6.13 -13.20 -13.97
N TRP A 116 6.90 -13.59 -12.96
CA TRP A 116 7.15 -15.00 -12.68
C TRP A 116 5.85 -15.77 -12.37
N MET A 117 4.97 -15.22 -11.53
CA MET A 117 3.67 -15.83 -11.22
C MET A 117 2.81 -15.96 -12.47
N GLN A 118 2.80 -14.93 -13.32
CA GLN A 118 2.05 -14.96 -14.57
C GLN A 118 2.56 -16.07 -15.52
N GLN A 119 3.87 -16.26 -15.62
CA GLN A 119 4.45 -17.34 -16.41
C GLN A 119 4.14 -18.74 -15.84
N ALA A 120 4.13 -18.86 -14.50
CA ALA A 120 3.95 -20.14 -13.84
C ALA A 120 2.48 -20.59 -13.78
N TYR A 121 1.54 -19.65 -13.63
CA TYR A 121 0.14 -19.96 -13.31
C TYR A 121 -0.86 -19.42 -14.34
N GLY A 122 -0.53 -18.39 -15.10
CA GLY A 122 -1.33 -17.92 -16.23
C GLY A 122 -2.68 -17.33 -15.88
N LEU A 123 -2.76 -16.44 -14.87
CA LEU A 123 -3.99 -15.76 -14.50
C LEU A 123 -4.53 -14.92 -15.67
N GLY A 124 -5.83 -14.99 -15.93
CA GLY A 124 -6.46 -14.30 -17.05
C GLY A 124 -7.86 -13.77 -16.78
N VAL A 125 -8.42 -13.14 -17.79
CA VAL A 125 -9.80 -12.62 -17.75
C VAL A 125 -10.77 -13.76 -17.45
N GLY A 126 -11.60 -13.59 -16.42
CA GLY A 126 -12.54 -14.60 -15.95
C GLY A 126 -12.08 -15.39 -14.73
N ASP A 127 -10.79 -15.29 -14.39
CA ASP A 127 -10.30 -15.79 -13.10
C ASP A 127 -10.61 -14.81 -11.97
N THR A 128 -10.68 -15.33 -10.75
CA THR A 128 -10.92 -14.51 -9.55
C THR A 128 -9.86 -14.81 -8.51
N VAL A 129 -9.23 -13.78 -7.99
CA VAL A 129 -8.26 -13.86 -6.90
C VAL A 129 -8.93 -13.46 -5.59
N LEU A 130 -8.89 -14.34 -4.59
CA LEU A 130 -9.35 -14.02 -3.25
C LEU A 130 -8.31 -13.17 -2.52
N GLN A 131 -8.62 -11.91 -2.26
CA GLN A 131 -7.81 -11.07 -1.37
C GLN A 131 -8.15 -11.40 0.08
N LYS A 132 -7.35 -12.25 0.70
CA LYS A 132 -7.55 -12.75 2.08
C LYS A 132 -6.46 -12.27 3.05
N THR A 133 -5.23 -12.21 2.59
CA THR A 133 -4.09 -11.89 3.46
C THR A 133 -4.18 -10.44 3.96
N PRO A 134 -3.95 -10.18 5.26
CA PRO A 134 -3.84 -8.81 5.74
C PRO A 134 -2.80 -8.03 4.93
N PHE A 135 -3.11 -6.79 4.58
CA PHE A 135 -2.24 -5.96 3.72
C PHE A 135 -0.88 -5.61 4.36
N SER A 136 -0.73 -5.85 5.66
CA SER A 136 0.52 -5.77 6.41
C SER A 136 1.47 -6.96 6.20
N PHE A 137 1.08 -7.97 5.40
CA PHE A 137 1.92 -9.10 5.01
C PHE A 137 2.19 -9.09 3.51
N ASP A 138 3.40 -9.49 3.12
CA ASP A 138 3.91 -9.46 1.74
C ASP A 138 3.13 -10.36 0.76
N VAL A 139 2.50 -11.43 1.24
CA VAL A 139 1.60 -12.26 0.42
C VAL A 139 0.44 -11.46 -0.16
N SER A 140 -0.08 -10.45 0.56
CA SER A 140 -1.17 -9.60 0.07
C SER A 140 -0.81 -8.82 -1.20
N VAL A 141 0.46 -8.55 -1.42
CA VAL A 141 0.96 -7.72 -2.51
C VAL A 141 0.59 -8.31 -3.88
N TRP A 142 0.80 -9.61 -4.08
CA TRP A 142 0.38 -10.26 -5.32
C TRP A 142 -1.15 -10.43 -5.41
N GLU A 143 -1.86 -10.58 -4.28
CA GLU A 143 -3.32 -10.64 -4.23
C GLU A 143 -3.96 -9.33 -4.74
N PHE A 144 -3.31 -8.18 -4.54
CA PHE A 144 -3.75 -6.89 -5.08
C PHE A 144 -3.32 -6.67 -6.52
N PHE A 145 -2.04 -6.82 -6.81
CA PHE A 145 -1.47 -6.30 -8.06
C PHE A 145 -1.50 -7.29 -9.22
N TRP A 146 -1.45 -8.58 -8.96
CA TRP A 146 -1.46 -9.59 -10.04
C TRP A 146 -2.79 -9.62 -10.81
N PRO A 147 -3.98 -9.66 -10.17
CA PRO A 147 -5.23 -9.57 -10.93
C PRO A 147 -5.36 -8.26 -11.71
N LEU A 148 -4.95 -7.12 -11.15
CA LEU A 148 -4.97 -5.84 -11.86
C LEU A 148 -4.05 -5.84 -13.09
N MET A 149 -2.90 -6.50 -13.01
CA MET A 149 -1.97 -6.64 -14.12
C MET A 149 -2.50 -7.56 -15.23
N SER A 150 -3.28 -8.59 -14.87
CA SER A 150 -3.73 -9.66 -15.79
C SER A 150 -5.15 -9.45 -16.30
N GLY A 151 -5.90 -8.50 -15.76
CA GLY A 151 -7.30 -8.25 -16.12
C GLY A 151 -8.28 -9.28 -15.51
N ALA A 152 -7.89 -9.94 -14.41
CA ALA A 152 -8.73 -10.84 -13.64
C ALA A 152 -9.56 -10.07 -12.62
#